data_ed479ad660a7ed7180bbebe6a45fb172
#
_entry.id   ed479ad660a7ed7180bbebe6a45fb172
#
_cell.length_a   1.000
_cell.length_b   1.000
_cell.length_c   1.000
_cell.angle_alpha   90.00
_cell.angle_beta   90.00
_cell.angle_gamma   90.00
#
_symmetry.space_group_name_H-M   'P 1'
#
loop_
_entity.id
_entity.type
_entity.pdbx_description
1 polymer ?
#
loop_
_entity_poly.entity_id
_entity_poly.type
_entity_poly.pdbx_seq_one_letter_code
_entity_poly.pdbx_strand_id
1 'polypeptide(L)'
;MHVHVAGIGAGDSGIFINEAMQTSWRFPVYLRAFGVTHERLEADGDVVLLEHLNAEIKASTRVSKAVVLAMDGVINERGELDRAATQIHVPNEFLARELPGFEHLLFGASVNPYRRDALERLAIVKSQGAVLIKWIPNIMYIDPADPMLREFYHTMAELGLPLLTHAGRERAFANARDELGDPARLAMPLELGVKVIAAHVGTDGETDGEANFDRILPLFRAFPHLYADISSLTQINKLGDLANVLAQPELENRLIYGSDWPLQFFPLVSPFYHLGHLSLSQASEISSIDNQWDRDVALKAALGVPDEVFERSGEALGLR
;
A
#
# COMPACT_ATOMS: atom_id res chain seq x y z
N MET A 1 5.67 6.01 2.77
CA MET A 1 4.40 5.37 3.14
C MET A 1 4.16 4.19 2.21
N HIS A 2 3.22 3.28 2.48
CA HIS A 2 2.82 2.14 1.66
C HIS A 2 3.92 1.07 1.55
N VAL A 3 4.06 0.29 2.62
CA VAL A 3 5.07 -0.78 2.73
C VAL A 3 4.37 -2.06 3.17
N HIS A 4 4.51 -3.12 2.37
CA HIS A 4 3.97 -4.43 2.68
C HIS A 4 5.00 -5.31 3.40
N VAL A 5 4.51 -6.25 4.19
CA VAL A 5 5.28 -7.38 4.72
C VAL A 5 4.51 -8.66 4.46
N ALA A 6 5.22 -9.76 4.30
CA ALA A 6 4.62 -11.09 4.17
C ALA A 6 5.60 -12.12 4.74
N GLY A 7 5.12 -12.95 5.65
CA GLY A 7 5.90 -13.97 6.32
C GLY A 7 5.32 -15.37 6.10
N ILE A 8 5.81 -16.32 6.87
CA ILE A 8 5.44 -17.73 6.81
C ILE A 8 4.66 -18.22 8.05
N GLY A 9 4.36 -17.31 8.98
CA GLY A 9 3.71 -17.63 10.26
C GLY A 9 4.67 -18.02 11.37
N ALA A 10 5.97 -17.83 11.18
CA ALA A 10 6.97 -18.18 12.16
C ALA A 10 7.03 -17.18 13.32
N GLY A 11 7.41 -17.64 14.52
CA GLY A 11 7.52 -16.80 15.71
C GLY A 11 6.16 -16.26 16.21
N ASP A 12 5.10 -17.04 16.08
CA ASP A 12 3.74 -16.68 16.51
C ASP A 12 3.23 -15.37 15.89
N SER A 13 3.66 -15.06 14.66
CA SER A 13 3.22 -13.87 13.92
C SER A 13 1.76 -13.95 13.49
N GLY A 14 1.25 -15.16 13.29
CA GLY A 14 -0.08 -15.41 12.72
C GLY A 14 -0.22 -15.00 11.24
N ILE A 15 0.88 -14.54 10.61
CA ILE A 15 0.91 -14.28 9.17
C ILE A 15 0.68 -15.59 8.41
N PHE A 16 -0.08 -15.52 7.33
CA PHE A 16 -0.12 -16.62 6.37
C PHE A 16 -0.30 -16.12 4.93
N ILE A 17 0.21 -16.89 4.02
CA ILE A 17 -0.08 -16.83 2.58
C ILE A 17 -0.64 -18.18 2.17
N ASN A 18 -1.52 -18.21 1.16
CA ASN A 18 -2.10 -19.47 0.72
C ASN A 18 -1.06 -20.40 0.06
N GLU A 19 -1.38 -21.69 -0.02
CA GLU A 19 -0.46 -22.70 -0.55
C GLU A 19 -0.04 -22.42 -2.00
N ALA A 20 -0.95 -21.90 -2.83
CA ALA A 20 -0.67 -21.57 -4.22
C ALA A 20 0.41 -20.47 -4.35
N MET A 21 0.44 -19.52 -3.42
CA MET A 21 1.49 -18.48 -3.37
C MET A 21 2.79 -19.06 -2.81
N GLN A 22 2.74 -19.88 -1.76
CA GLN A 22 3.94 -20.49 -1.15
C GLN A 22 4.67 -21.41 -2.12
N THR A 23 3.93 -22.19 -2.92
CA THR A 23 4.51 -23.13 -3.90
C THR A 23 4.87 -22.47 -5.23
N SER A 24 4.52 -21.20 -5.42
CA SER A 24 4.88 -20.44 -6.61
C SER A 24 6.38 -20.22 -6.73
N TRP A 25 6.92 -20.36 -7.94
CA TRP A 25 8.31 -19.98 -8.23
C TRP A 25 8.63 -18.52 -7.90
N ARG A 26 7.62 -17.68 -7.77
CA ARG A 26 7.76 -16.27 -7.38
C ARG A 26 8.05 -16.08 -5.89
N PHE A 27 7.69 -17.05 -5.04
CA PHE A 27 7.85 -16.90 -3.59
C PHE A 27 9.29 -16.64 -3.15
N PRO A 28 10.31 -17.43 -3.60
CA PRO A 28 11.71 -17.11 -3.29
C PRO A 28 12.17 -15.74 -3.82
N VAL A 29 11.61 -15.29 -4.94
CA VAL A 29 11.90 -13.95 -5.50
C VAL A 29 11.37 -12.85 -4.58
N TYR A 30 10.16 -13.02 -4.04
CA TYR A 30 9.61 -12.08 -3.06
C TYR A 30 10.40 -12.09 -1.76
N LEU A 31 10.76 -13.25 -1.21
CA LEU A 31 11.61 -13.31 0.00
C LEU A 31 12.92 -12.56 -0.20
N ARG A 32 13.55 -12.74 -1.35
CA ARG A 32 14.76 -11.99 -1.70
C ARG A 32 14.52 -10.48 -1.80
N ALA A 33 13.36 -10.08 -2.34
CA ALA A 33 12.97 -8.66 -2.41
C ALA A 33 12.72 -8.07 -1.02
N PHE A 34 12.22 -8.88 -0.08
CA PHE A 34 12.12 -8.55 1.34
C PHE A 34 13.48 -8.55 2.07
N GLY A 35 14.57 -8.97 1.43
CA GLY A 35 15.90 -9.05 2.03
C GLY A 35 16.06 -10.18 3.06
N VAL A 36 15.21 -11.20 3.00
CA VAL A 36 15.23 -12.34 3.93
C VAL A 36 15.27 -13.67 3.18
N THR A 37 15.65 -14.74 3.87
CA THR A 37 15.54 -16.11 3.37
C THR A 37 14.49 -16.89 4.15
N HIS A 38 14.01 -17.98 3.57
CA HIS A 38 13.03 -18.85 4.23
C HIS A 38 13.60 -19.44 5.52
N GLU A 39 14.85 -19.90 5.48
CA GLU A 39 15.55 -20.49 6.64
C GLU A 39 15.67 -19.48 7.78
N ARG A 40 15.89 -18.19 7.47
CA ARG A 40 15.97 -17.15 8.48
C ARG A 40 14.61 -16.88 9.12
N LEU A 41 13.53 -16.87 8.33
CA LEU A 41 12.19 -16.75 8.88
C LEU A 41 11.84 -17.93 9.80
N GLU A 42 12.20 -19.17 9.41
CA GLU A 42 11.99 -20.35 10.26
C GLU A 42 12.78 -20.30 11.57
N ALA A 43 14.01 -19.80 11.54
CA ALA A 43 14.89 -19.76 12.70
C ALA A 43 14.55 -18.65 13.70
N ASP A 44 14.30 -17.45 13.18
CA ASP A 44 14.24 -16.21 13.96
C ASP A 44 12.81 -15.61 14.03
N GLY A 45 11.87 -16.17 13.27
CA GLY A 45 10.48 -15.68 13.18
C GLY A 45 10.29 -14.56 12.14
N ASP A 46 9.03 -14.25 11.84
CA ASP A 46 8.66 -13.24 10.85
C ASP A 46 9.06 -11.81 11.27
N VAL A 47 9.41 -11.59 12.54
CA VAL A 47 9.90 -10.30 13.05
C VAL A 47 11.16 -9.81 12.33
N VAL A 48 11.97 -10.71 11.78
CA VAL A 48 13.19 -10.34 11.02
C VAL A 48 12.88 -9.48 9.79
N LEU A 49 11.65 -9.56 9.25
CA LEU A 49 11.20 -8.66 8.18
C LEU A 49 11.15 -7.21 8.65
N LEU A 50 10.67 -6.98 9.87
CA LEU A 50 10.58 -5.65 10.48
C LEU A 50 11.97 -5.15 10.88
N GLU A 51 12.82 -6.02 11.39
CA GLU A 51 14.22 -5.69 11.71
C GLU A 51 14.97 -5.22 10.46
N HIS A 52 14.88 -5.99 9.38
CA HIS A 52 15.52 -5.63 8.11
C HIS A 52 14.98 -4.32 7.56
N LEU A 53 13.65 -4.18 7.49
CA LEU A 53 12.99 -2.96 7.01
C LEU A 53 13.40 -1.73 7.84
N ASN A 54 13.40 -1.86 9.17
CA ASN A 54 13.82 -0.75 10.04
C ASN A 54 15.29 -0.37 9.83
N ALA A 55 16.17 -1.34 9.62
CA ALA A 55 17.57 -1.09 9.32
C ALA A 55 17.75 -0.35 7.98
N GLU A 56 17.00 -0.75 6.95
CA GLU A 56 17.01 -0.12 5.63
C GLU A 56 16.51 1.33 5.69
N ILE A 57 15.37 1.60 6.39
CA ILE A 57 14.84 2.94 6.54
C ILE A 57 15.81 3.82 7.38
N LYS A 58 16.39 3.27 8.45
CA LYS A 58 17.39 3.97 9.25
C LYS A 58 18.63 4.37 8.44
N ALA A 59 19.02 3.55 7.47
CA ALA A 59 20.15 3.82 6.58
C ALA A 59 19.81 4.78 5.44
N SER A 60 18.52 5.02 5.17
CA SER A 60 18.09 5.96 4.14
C SER A 60 18.40 7.40 4.54
N THR A 61 18.84 8.20 3.58
CA THR A 61 19.07 9.65 3.73
C THR A 61 17.86 10.48 3.29
N ARG A 62 16.87 9.85 2.65
CA ARG A 62 15.72 10.51 2.05
C ARG A 62 14.40 10.14 2.71
N VAL A 63 14.30 8.97 3.34
CA VAL A 63 13.08 8.46 3.97
C VAL A 63 13.33 8.18 5.44
N SER A 64 12.63 8.89 6.32
CA SER A 64 12.81 8.79 7.78
C SER A 64 11.91 7.75 8.45
N LYS A 65 10.73 7.49 7.86
CA LYS A 65 9.74 6.55 8.42
C LYS A 65 8.96 5.82 7.32
N ALA A 66 8.57 4.58 7.62
CA ALA A 66 7.71 3.76 6.76
C ALA A 66 6.44 3.34 7.51
N VAL A 67 5.29 3.35 6.82
CA VAL A 67 4.05 2.75 7.34
C VAL A 67 3.99 1.31 6.88
N VAL A 68 4.11 0.39 7.82
CA VAL A 68 4.01 -1.06 7.59
C VAL A 68 2.54 -1.47 7.66
N LEU A 69 2.08 -2.13 6.62
CA LEU A 69 0.66 -2.41 6.42
C LEU A 69 0.30 -3.82 6.88
N ALA A 70 -0.65 -3.91 7.80
CA ALA A 70 -1.40 -5.13 8.03
C ALA A 70 -2.25 -5.47 6.79
N MET A 71 -2.70 -6.70 6.71
CA MET A 71 -3.59 -7.17 5.65
C MET A 71 -4.64 -8.10 6.24
N ASP A 72 -5.88 -7.63 6.26
CA ASP A 72 -7.01 -8.48 6.59
C ASP A 72 -7.40 -9.34 5.39
N GLY A 73 -8.27 -10.31 5.58
CA GLY A 73 -8.67 -11.24 4.54
C GLY A 73 -10.13 -11.13 4.14
N VAL A 74 -10.58 -12.15 3.41
CA VAL A 74 -11.99 -12.36 3.06
C VAL A 74 -12.77 -12.73 4.32
N ILE A 75 -13.97 -12.19 4.46
CA ILE A 75 -14.86 -12.47 5.59
C ILE A 75 -16.04 -13.32 5.11
N ASN A 76 -16.32 -14.38 5.87
CA ASN A 76 -17.43 -15.27 5.60
C ASN A 76 -18.79 -14.70 6.10
N GLU A 77 -19.88 -15.39 5.79
CA GLU A 77 -21.24 -14.98 6.19
C GLU A 77 -21.47 -14.89 7.72
N ARG A 78 -20.56 -15.44 8.53
CA ARG A 78 -20.61 -15.33 10.00
C ARG A 78 -19.87 -14.11 10.53
N GLY A 79 -19.28 -13.31 9.64
CA GLY A 79 -18.44 -12.16 10.00
C GLY A 79 -17.05 -12.57 10.54
N GLU A 80 -16.53 -13.73 10.13
CA GLU A 80 -15.25 -14.28 10.55
C GLU A 80 -14.28 -14.40 9.36
N LEU A 81 -12.97 -14.40 9.65
CA LEU A 81 -11.94 -14.58 8.60
C LEU A 81 -12.11 -15.94 7.92
N ASP A 82 -12.35 -15.90 6.61
CA ASP A 82 -12.32 -17.09 5.76
C ASP A 82 -10.89 -17.37 5.30
N ARG A 83 -10.21 -18.24 6.05
CA ARG A 83 -8.82 -18.62 5.73
C ARG A 83 -8.68 -19.27 4.35
N ALA A 84 -9.68 -20.02 3.90
CA ALA A 84 -9.62 -20.74 2.65
C ALA A 84 -9.75 -19.80 1.44
N ALA A 85 -10.55 -18.74 1.56
CA ALA A 85 -10.71 -17.72 0.53
C ALA A 85 -9.61 -16.63 0.59
N THR A 86 -8.91 -16.49 1.72
CA THR A 86 -7.89 -15.46 1.93
C THR A 86 -6.55 -15.89 1.34
N GLN A 87 -5.97 -15.06 0.48
CA GLN A 87 -4.68 -15.35 -0.15
C GLN A 87 -3.49 -14.95 0.68
N ILE A 88 -3.59 -13.82 1.38
CA ILE A 88 -2.57 -13.30 2.30
C ILE A 88 -3.25 -12.66 3.51
N HIS A 89 -2.68 -12.86 4.67
CA HIS A 89 -3.11 -12.24 5.92
C HIS A 89 -1.91 -11.82 6.75
N VAL A 90 -1.89 -10.57 7.17
CA VAL A 90 -0.90 -10.01 8.10
C VAL A 90 -1.69 -9.43 9.27
N PRO A 91 -1.70 -10.09 10.45
CA PRO A 91 -2.52 -9.68 11.59
C PRO A 91 -2.15 -8.29 12.13
N ASN A 92 -3.16 -7.50 12.49
CA ASN A 92 -2.96 -6.26 13.24
C ASN A 92 -2.24 -6.51 14.55
N GLU A 93 -2.57 -7.61 15.23
CA GLU A 93 -2.04 -8.00 16.52
C GLU A 93 -0.52 -8.21 16.48
N PHE A 94 0.01 -8.77 15.38
CA PHE A 94 1.45 -8.92 15.16
C PHE A 94 2.12 -7.54 15.04
N LEU A 95 1.64 -6.69 14.13
CA LEU A 95 2.25 -5.38 13.91
C LEU A 95 2.12 -4.48 15.14
N ALA A 96 0.96 -4.47 15.82
CA ALA A 96 0.76 -3.69 17.03
C ALA A 96 1.67 -4.13 18.18
N ARG A 97 2.04 -5.41 18.27
CA ARG A 97 2.97 -5.95 19.26
C ARG A 97 4.42 -5.59 18.96
N GLU A 98 4.83 -5.73 17.70
CA GLU A 98 6.25 -5.64 17.33
C GLU A 98 6.69 -4.20 17.01
N LEU A 99 5.85 -3.42 16.30
CA LEU A 99 6.26 -2.10 15.78
C LEU A 99 6.68 -1.08 16.84
N PRO A 100 6.16 -1.07 18.08
CA PRO A 100 6.68 -0.17 19.13
C PRO A 100 8.17 -0.32 19.42
N GLY A 101 8.79 -1.46 19.06
CA GLY A 101 10.22 -1.71 19.16
C GLY A 101 11.07 -1.07 18.03
N PHE A 102 10.45 -0.47 17.01
CA PHE A 102 11.11 0.01 15.80
C PHE A 102 10.85 1.51 15.58
N GLU A 103 11.86 2.34 15.79
CA GLU A 103 11.75 3.82 15.72
C GLU A 103 11.28 4.34 14.36
N HIS A 104 11.70 3.67 13.27
CA HIS A 104 11.46 4.12 11.90
C HIS A 104 10.21 3.52 11.25
N LEU A 105 9.45 2.70 11.98
CA LEU A 105 8.26 2.03 11.47
C LEU A 105 7.00 2.54 12.16
N LEU A 106 5.93 2.74 11.36
CA LEU A 106 4.60 3.16 11.82
C LEU A 106 3.59 2.05 11.50
N PHE A 107 2.56 1.93 12.33
CA PHE A 107 1.53 0.93 12.18
C PHE A 107 0.42 1.39 11.22
N GLY A 108 0.27 0.71 10.08
CA GLY A 108 -0.89 0.77 9.22
C GLY A 108 -1.76 -0.47 9.46
N ALA A 109 -2.95 -0.28 10.01
CA ALA A 109 -3.87 -1.39 10.30
C ALA A 109 -4.67 -1.81 9.07
N SER A 110 -5.31 -2.98 9.15
CA SER A 110 -6.28 -3.43 8.16
C SER A 110 -7.48 -4.05 8.87
N VAL A 111 -8.67 -3.59 8.56
CA VAL A 111 -9.93 -4.11 9.11
C VAL A 111 -10.92 -4.28 7.97
N ASN A 112 -11.31 -5.51 7.69
CA ASN A 112 -12.39 -5.76 6.74
C ASN A 112 -13.72 -5.37 7.39
N PRO A 113 -14.53 -4.47 6.77
CA PRO A 113 -15.74 -3.91 7.38
C PRO A 113 -16.86 -4.93 7.55
N TYR A 114 -16.79 -6.07 6.86
CA TYR A 114 -17.77 -7.17 7.00
C TYR A 114 -17.52 -8.07 8.23
N ARG A 115 -16.47 -7.80 9.00
CA ARG A 115 -16.29 -8.47 10.29
C ARG A 115 -17.41 -8.11 11.27
N ARG A 116 -17.90 -9.09 12.04
CA ARG A 116 -18.91 -8.85 13.10
C ARG A 116 -18.43 -7.92 14.20
N ASP A 117 -17.10 -7.81 14.38
CA ASP A 117 -16.40 -6.98 15.37
C ASP A 117 -15.66 -5.79 14.71
N ALA A 118 -16.05 -5.38 13.49
CA ALA A 118 -15.32 -4.39 12.70
C ALA A 118 -15.17 -3.04 13.41
N LEU A 119 -16.23 -2.53 14.04
CA LEU A 119 -16.21 -1.25 14.74
C LEU A 119 -15.34 -1.29 16.00
N GLU A 120 -15.42 -2.39 16.76
CA GLU A 120 -14.56 -2.62 17.92
C GLU A 120 -13.09 -2.67 17.50
N ARG A 121 -12.77 -3.37 16.41
CA ARG A 121 -11.42 -3.44 15.85
C ARG A 121 -10.88 -2.07 15.44
N LEU A 122 -11.69 -1.19 14.87
CA LEU A 122 -11.25 0.19 14.55
C LEU A 122 -10.79 0.92 15.82
N ALA A 123 -11.56 0.82 16.91
CA ALA A 123 -11.20 1.45 18.19
C ALA A 123 -9.92 0.83 18.78
N ILE A 124 -9.78 -0.49 18.71
CA ILE A 124 -8.60 -1.22 19.20
C ILE A 124 -7.35 -0.77 18.43
N VAL A 125 -7.35 -0.86 17.09
CA VAL A 125 -6.16 -0.51 16.30
C VAL A 125 -5.80 0.97 16.44
N LYS A 126 -6.78 1.85 16.57
CA LYS A 126 -6.54 3.27 16.88
C LYS A 126 -5.81 3.44 18.21
N SER A 127 -6.28 2.74 19.26
CA SER A 127 -5.65 2.79 20.59
C SER A 127 -4.23 2.21 20.60
N GLN A 128 -3.93 1.31 19.67
CA GLN A 128 -2.61 0.70 19.44
C GLN A 128 -1.69 1.55 18.55
N GLY A 129 -2.13 2.73 18.13
CA GLY A 129 -1.30 3.68 17.38
C GLY A 129 -1.39 3.52 15.86
N ALA A 130 -2.41 2.85 15.33
CA ALA A 130 -2.62 2.81 13.88
C ALA A 130 -2.79 4.22 13.30
N VAL A 131 -2.05 4.51 12.23
CA VAL A 131 -2.05 5.81 11.54
C VAL A 131 -2.98 5.84 10.32
N LEU A 132 -3.41 4.68 9.85
CA LEU A 132 -4.35 4.50 8.73
C LEU A 132 -4.96 3.09 8.75
N ILE A 133 -6.02 2.91 7.93
CA ILE A 133 -6.58 1.59 7.57
C ILE A 133 -6.18 1.28 6.12
N LYS A 134 -5.69 0.05 5.87
CA LYS A 134 -5.36 -0.45 4.52
C LYS A 134 -6.40 -1.41 4.01
N TRP A 135 -6.82 -1.21 2.76
CA TRP A 135 -7.61 -2.17 2.00
C TRP A 135 -6.99 -2.51 0.64
N ILE A 136 -7.23 -3.73 0.19
CA ILE A 136 -7.17 -4.15 -1.20
C ILE A 136 -8.55 -4.76 -1.51
N PRO A 137 -9.52 -3.94 -1.92
CA PRO A 137 -10.93 -4.35 -2.11
C PRO A 137 -11.08 -5.60 -2.97
N ASN A 138 -10.30 -5.69 -4.04
CA ASN A 138 -10.29 -6.77 -5.02
C ASN A 138 -10.09 -8.17 -4.39
N ILE A 139 -9.22 -8.30 -3.40
CA ILE A 139 -8.85 -9.58 -2.77
C ILE A 139 -9.44 -9.77 -1.37
N MET A 140 -9.87 -8.70 -0.73
CA MET A 140 -10.57 -8.73 0.56
C MET A 140 -12.09 -8.83 0.36
N TYR A 141 -12.56 -8.76 -0.88
CA TYR A 141 -13.96 -8.77 -1.30
C TYR A 141 -14.80 -7.69 -0.62
N ILE A 142 -14.23 -6.49 -0.54
CA ILE A 142 -14.90 -5.32 0.01
C ILE A 142 -15.49 -4.50 -1.14
N ASP A 143 -16.78 -4.20 -1.10
CA ASP A 143 -17.37 -3.18 -1.95
C ASP A 143 -17.32 -1.82 -1.23
N PRO A 144 -16.45 -0.87 -1.65
CA PRO A 144 -16.38 0.43 -1.00
C PRO A 144 -17.68 1.26 -1.10
N ALA A 145 -18.56 0.92 -2.04
CA ALA A 145 -19.84 1.58 -2.24
C ALA A 145 -21.03 0.85 -1.57
N ASP A 146 -20.78 -0.20 -0.77
CA ASP A 146 -21.84 -0.92 -0.07
C ASP A 146 -22.50 -0.03 0.99
N PRO A 147 -23.81 0.26 0.91
CA PRO A 147 -24.52 1.08 1.89
C PRO A 147 -24.43 0.56 3.34
N MET A 148 -24.16 -0.72 3.55
CA MET A 148 -23.97 -1.28 4.88
C MET A 148 -22.72 -0.74 5.59
N LEU A 149 -21.77 -0.17 4.86
CA LEU A 149 -20.49 0.32 5.41
C LEU A 149 -20.59 1.76 5.98
N ARG A 150 -21.75 2.41 5.92
CA ARG A 150 -21.89 3.81 6.37
C ARG A 150 -21.45 4.03 7.81
N GLU A 151 -21.83 3.14 8.73
CA GLU A 151 -21.44 3.22 10.15
C GLU A 151 -19.93 3.04 10.33
N PHE A 152 -19.33 2.11 9.57
CA PHE A 152 -17.89 1.89 9.57
C PHE A 152 -17.14 3.16 9.12
N TYR A 153 -17.59 3.82 8.05
CA TYR A 153 -16.99 5.06 7.57
C TYR A 153 -17.16 6.23 8.55
N HIS A 154 -18.33 6.37 9.17
CA HIS A 154 -18.53 7.37 10.22
C HIS A 154 -17.55 7.15 11.38
N THR A 155 -17.41 5.91 11.85
CA THR A 155 -16.44 5.56 12.91
C THR A 155 -15.00 5.85 12.48
N MET A 156 -14.61 5.55 11.24
CA MET A 156 -13.27 5.90 10.73
C MET A 156 -13.03 7.41 10.74
N ALA A 157 -14.02 8.20 10.28
CA ALA A 157 -13.94 9.66 10.25
C ALA A 157 -13.83 10.25 11.67
N GLU A 158 -14.63 9.78 12.62
CA GLU A 158 -14.58 10.18 14.03
C GLU A 158 -13.23 9.84 14.71
N LEU A 159 -12.68 8.68 14.41
CA LEU A 159 -11.36 8.26 14.92
C LEU A 159 -10.19 8.95 14.19
N GLY A 160 -10.46 9.70 13.11
CA GLY A 160 -9.43 10.32 12.29
C GLY A 160 -8.48 9.28 11.67
N LEU A 161 -9.01 8.15 11.20
CA LEU A 161 -8.27 7.09 10.52
C LEU A 161 -8.44 7.23 9.00
N PRO A 162 -7.40 7.67 8.26
CA PRO A 162 -7.42 7.66 6.80
C PRO A 162 -7.55 6.24 6.25
N LEU A 163 -8.18 6.12 5.07
CA LEU A 163 -8.23 4.87 4.31
C LEU A 163 -7.19 4.90 3.19
N LEU A 164 -6.15 4.07 3.28
CA LEU A 164 -5.28 3.74 2.15
C LEU A 164 -5.86 2.53 1.43
N THR A 165 -6.35 2.72 0.23
CA THR A 165 -7.00 1.64 -0.53
C THR A 165 -6.36 1.44 -1.89
N HIS A 166 -6.18 0.17 -2.29
CA HIS A 166 -5.92 -0.15 -3.69
C HIS A 166 -7.08 0.36 -4.54
N ALA A 167 -6.77 0.96 -5.67
CA ALA A 167 -7.73 1.44 -6.65
C ALA A 167 -7.28 0.99 -8.05
N GLY A 168 -8.24 0.46 -8.83
CA GLY A 168 -7.98 -0.12 -10.13
C GLY A 168 -7.86 -1.65 -10.11
N ARG A 169 -7.29 -2.20 -11.19
CA ARG A 169 -7.10 -3.64 -11.37
C ARG A 169 -5.98 -4.17 -10.50
N GLU A 170 -6.22 -5.33 -9.85
CA GLU A 170 -5.20 -6.01 -9.05
C GLU A 170 -4.52 -7.13 -9.86
N ARG A 171 -3.19 -7.08 -9.97
CA ARG A 171 -2.41 -8.00 -10.83
C ARG A 171 -1.53 -8.98 -10.06
N ALA A 172 -1.29 -8.74 -8.77
CA ALA A 172 -0.37 -9.54 -7.97
C ALA A 172 -1.03 -10.82 -7.44
N PHE A 173 -2.35 -10.83 -7.30
CA PHE A 173 -3.11 -11.89 -6.69
C PHE A 173 -4.04 -12.60 -7.68
N ALA A 174 -4.21 -13.92 -7.49
CA ALA A 174 -5.23 -14.68 -8.19
C ALA A 174 -6.64 -14.36 -7.64
N ASN A 175 -7.69 -14.67 -8.39
CA ASN A 175 -9.09 -14.52 -7.96
C ASN A 175 -9.46 -13.10 -7.49
N ALA A 176 -8.77 -12.06 -7.98
CA ALA A 176 -9.14 -10.68 -7.72
C ALA A 176 -10.49 -10.35 -8.37
N ARG A 177 -11.35 -9.65 -7.63
CA ARG A 177 -12.61 -9.09 -8.13
C ARG A 177 -12.37 -7.65 -8.53
N ASP A 178 -11.96 -7.43 -9.77
CA ASP A 178 -11.50 -6.13 -10.25
C ASP A 178 -12.59 -5.06 -10.24
N GLU A 179 -13.87 -5.47 -10.33
CA GLU A 179 -15.02 -4.57 -10.19
C GLU A 179 -15.10 -3.87 -8.82
N LEU A 180 -14.51 -4.45 -7.78
CA LEU A 180 -14.44 -3.85 -6.43
C LEU A 180 -13.32 -2.80 -6.31
N GLY A 181 -12.37 -2.81 -7.24
CA GLY A 181 -11.31 -1.83 -7.36
C GLY A 181 -11.70 -0.57 -8.17
N ASP A 182 -12.94 -0.48 -8.67
CA ASP A 182 -13.42 0.71 -9.40
C ASP A 182 -13.28 1.97 -8.53
N PRO A 183 -12.45 2.96 -8.95
CA PRO A 183 -12.23 4.17 -8.17
C PRO A 183 -13.50 4.98 -7.89
N ALA A 184 -14.52 4.90 -8.75
CA ALA A 184 -15.79 5.59 -8.54
C ALA A 184 -16.50 5.15 -7.25
N ARG A 185 -16.24 3.93 -6.77
CA ARG A 185 -16.79 3.41 -5.49
C ARG A 185 -16.26 4.15 -4.27
N LEU A 186 -15.17 4.90 -4.40
CA LEU A 186 -14.59 5.72 -3.33
C LEU A 186 -15.41 7.00 -3.04
N ALA A 187 -16.43 7.30 -3.84
CA ALA A 187 -17.32 8.44 -3.58
C ALA A 187 -17.97 8.32 -2.19
N MET A 188 -18.48 7.15 -1.80
CA MET A 188 -19.20 6.99 -0.53
C MET A 188 -18.31 7.26 0.70
N PRO A 189 -17.13 6.64 0.91
CA PRO A 189 -16.29 6.99 2.05
C PRO A 189 -15.89 8.47 2.05
N LEU A 190 -15.66 9.08 0.88
CA LEU A 190 -15.37 10.51 0.76
C LEU A 190 -16.56 11.38 1.16
N GLU A 191 -17.77 11.07 0.72
CA GLU A 191 -19.02 11.78 1.12
C GLU A 191 -19.26 11.71 2.64
N LEU A 192 -18.82 10.62 3.28
CA LEU A 192 -18.95 10.40 4.72
C LEU A 192 -17.77 10.98 5.53
N GLY A 193 -16.88 11.75 4.89
CA GLY A 193 -15.81 12.50 5.54
C GLY A 193 -14.55 11.69 5.83
N VAL A 194 -14.43 10.45 5.33
CA VAL A 194 -13.19 9.68 5.44
C VAL A 194 -12.14 10.28 4.52
N LYS A 195 -10.95 10.59 5.06
CA LYS A 195 -9.79 10.91 4.24
C LYS A 195 -9.35 9.65 3.51
N VAL A 196 -9.32 9.68 2.18
CA VAL A 196 -8.94 8.55 1.34
C VAL A 196 -7.61 8.81 0.66
N ILE A 197 -6.78 7.78 0.59
CA ILE A 197 -5.53 7.74 -0.15
C ILE A 197 -5.65 6.60 -1.17
N ALA A 198 -5.81 6.95 -2.45
CA ALA A 198 -5.89 5.97 -3.52
C ALA A 198 -4.48 5.51 -3.90
N ALA A 199 -4.20 4.23 -3.72
CA ALA A 199 -2.91 3.68 -4.12
C ALA A 199 -2.74 3.75 -5.64
N HIS A 200 -1.51 4.08 -6.09
CA HIS A 200 -1.13 4.11 -7.51
C HIS A 200 -2.02 5.03 -8.37
N VAL A 201 -2.74 5.98 -7.74
CA VAL A 201 -3.67 6.92 -8.43
C VAL A 201 -4.76 6.22 -9.25
N GLY A 202 -5.03 4.93 -8.98
CA GLY A 202 -5.97 4.14 -9.79
C GLY A 202 -5.54 3.92 -11.24
N THR A 203 -4.24 3.94 -11.55
CA THR A 203 -3.73 3.88 -12.95
C THR A 203 -3.92 2.53 -13.63
N ASP A 204 -4.27 1.47 -12.91
CA ASP A 204 -4.41 0.12 -13.48
C ASP A 204 -5.82 -0.20 -13.96
N GLY A 205 -5.93 -0.67 -15.21
CA GLY A 205 -7.13 -1.25 -15.77
C GLY A 205 -8.21 -0.26 -16.16
N GLU A 206 -9.37 -0.81 -16.45
CA GLU A 206 -10.58 -0.09 -16.86
C GLU A 206 -11.81 -0.70 -16.20
N THR A 207 -12.85 0.09 -16.05
CA THR A 207 -14.18 -0.34 -15.59
C THR A 207 -15.22 0.21 -16.54
N ASP A 208 -16.11 -0.64 -17.03
CA ASP A 208 -17.16 -0.29 -18.00
C ASP A 208 -16.63 0.40 -19.29
N GLY A 209 -15.40 0.04 -19.72
CA GLY A 209 -14.75 0.61 -20.92
C GLY A 209 -14.11 1.97 -20.73
N GLU A 210 -14.05 2.49 -19.50
CA GLU A 210 -13.36 3.73 -19.14
C GLU A 210 -12.14 3.43 -18.27
N ALA A 211 -10.99 4.05 -18.55
CA ALA A 211 -9.78 3.86 -17.77
C ALA A 211 -10.02 4.27 -16.31
N ASN A 212 -9.56 3.44 -15.36
CA ASN A 212 -9.73 3.72 -13.93
C ASN A 212 -9.06 5.05 -13.52
N PHE A 213 -7.98 5.43 -14.19
CA PHE A 213 -7.36 6.72 -14.00
C PHE A 213 -8.29 7.89 -14.36
N ASP A 214 -9.06 7.80 -15.44
CA ASP A 214 -10.02 8.84 -15.82
C ASP A 214 -11.21 8.88 -14.86
N ARG A 215 -11.62 7.72 -14.34
CA ARG A 215 -12.73 7.59 -13.37
C ARG A 215 -12.43 8.18 -12.00
N ILE A 216 -11.15 8.25 -11.59
CA ILE A 216 -10.78 8.85 -10.29
C ILE A 216 -10.70 10.39 -10.34
N LEU A 217 -10.36 10.99 -11.49
CA LEU A 217 -10.14 12.44 -11.61
C LEU A 217 -11.35 13.30 -11.17
N PRO A 218 -12.61 12.95 -11.48
CA PRO A 218 -13.77 13.67 -10.96
C PRO A 218 -13.83 13.71 -9.42
N LEU A 219 -13.36 12.67 -8.74
CA LEU A 219 -13.36 12.63 -7.27
C LEU A 219 -12.33 13.62 -6.69
N PHE A 220 -11.17 13.80 -7.33
CA PHE A 220 -10.19 14.81 -6.91
C PHE A 220 -10.74 16.23 -7.02
N ARG A 221 -11.58 16.50 -8.02
CA ARG A 221 -12.27 17.79 -8.16
C ARG A 221 -13.35 18.00 -7.10
N ALA A 222 -14.06 16.93 -6.73
CA ALA A 222 -15.19 17.00 -5.79
C ALA A 222 -14.76 16.98 -4.32
N PHE A 223 -13.69 16.24 -3.98
CA PHE A 223 -13.33 15.95 -2.59
C PHE A 223 -11.92 16.42 -2.23
N PRO A 224 -11.79 17.50 -1.43
CA PRO A 224 -10.50 18.07 -1.06
C PRO A 224 -9.64 17.16 -0.15
N HIS A 225 -10.23 16.13 0.45
CA HIS A 225 -9.56 15.17 1.34
C HIS A 225 -9.26 13.82 0.67
N LEU A 226 -9.37 13.74 -0.67
CA LEU A 226 -8.81 12.65 -1.46
C LEU A 226 -7.36 12.95 -1.79
N TYR A 227 -6.48 12.02 -1.46
CA TYR A 227 -5.06 11.97 -1.82
C TYR A 227 -4.80 10.72 -2.67
N ALA A 228 -3.64 10.66 -3.31
CA ALA A 228 -3.16 9.43 -3.93
C ALA A 228 -1.66 9.28 -3.75
N ASP A 229 -1.19 8.04 -3.64
CA ASP A 229 0.24 7.78 -3.63
C ASP A 229 0.79 7.46 -5.02
N ILE A 230 2.07 7.80 -5.24
CA ILE A 230 2.81 7.55 -6.49
C ILE A 230 3.59 6.23 -6.45
N SER A 231 3.19 5.30 -5.59
CA SER A 231 3.82 4.00 -5.49
C SER A 231 3.64 3.20 -6.79
N SER A 232 4.57 2.32 -7.11
CA SER A 232 4.57 1.47 -8.31
C SER A 232 4.59 2.19 -9.67
N LEU A 233 4.46 3.52 -9.77
CA LEU A 233 4.35 4.24 -11.06
C LEU A 233 5.65 4.28 -11.90
N THR A 234 6.75 3.74 -11.38
CA THR A 234 8.02 3.59 -12.10
C THR A 234 8.29 2.15 -12.56
N GLN A 235 7.33 1.24 -12.37
CA GLN A 235 7.45 -0.15 -12.82
C GLN A 235 7.39 -0.27 -14.34
N ILE A 236 8.04 -1.31 -14.88
CA ILE A 236 8.13 -1.57 -16.33
C ILE A 236 6.76 -1.69 -17.01
N ASN A 237 5.75 -2.19 -16.30
CA ASN A 237 4.37 -2.33 -16.79
C ASN A 237 3.53 -1.06 -16.65
N LYS A 238 4.11 0.04 -16.12
CA LYS A 238 3.48 1.35 -15.89
C LYS A 238 4.29 2.51 -16.48
N LEU A 239 5.06 2.23 -17.52
CA LEU A 239 5.87 3.25 -18.18
C LEU A 239 4.96 4.34 -18.77
N GLY A 240 5.20 5.60 -18.36
CA GLY A 240 4.40 6.76 -18.76
C GLY A 240 3.33 7.16 -17.76
N ASP A 241 2.88 6.27 -16.86
CA ASP A 241 1.81 6.58 -15.89
C ASP A 241 2.21 7.73 -14.96
N LEU A 242 3.46 7.73 -14.46
CA LEU A 242 3.95 8.82 -13.62
C LEU A 242 3.88 10.18 -14.33
N ALA A 243 4.29 10.25 -15.60
CA ALA A 243 4.22 11.49 -16.37
C ALA A 243 2.77 11.93 -16.61
N ASN A 244 1.87 10.99 -16.91
CA ASN A 244 0.44 11.26 -17.06
C ASN A 244 -0.18 11.79 -15.76
N VAL A 245 0.19 11.21 -14.60
CA VAL A 245 -0.27 11.64 -13.28
C VAL A 245 0.22 13.04 -12.96
N LEU A 246 1.51 13.33 -13.20
CA LEU A 246 2.10 14.66 -12.94
C LEU A 246 1.55 15.75 -13.86
N ALA A 247 0.99 15.40 -15.01
CA ALA A 247 0.38 16.35 -15.94
C ALA A 247 -1.05 16.77 -15.53
N GLN A 248 -1.66 16.15 -14.50
CA GLN A 248 -3.03 16.47 -14.09
C GLN A 248 -3.06 17.59 -13.03
N PRO A 249 -3.65 18.75 -13.35
CA PRO A 249 -3.72 19.86 -12.39
C PRO A 249 -4.48 19.51 -11.09
N GLU A 250 -5.48 18.63 -11.17
CA GLU A 250 -6.27 18.17 -10.02
C GLU A 250 -5.44 17.45 -8.97
N LEU A 251 -4.28 16.90 -9.35
CA LEU A 251 -3.40 16.10 -8.51
C LEU A 251 -2.26 16.89 -7.88
N GLU A 252 -1.99 18.13 -8.31
CA GLU A 252 -0.81 18.92 -7.94
C GLU A 252 -0.53 18.93 -6.43
N ASN A 253 -1.56 19.14 -5.60
CA ASN A 253 -1.44 19.18 -4.14
C ASN A 253 -2.03 17.95 -3.44
N ARG A 254 -2.22 16.84 -4.16
CA ARG A 254 -2.89 15.63 -3.68
C ARG A 254 -2.00 14.41 -3.71
N LEU A 255 -0.86 14.48 -4.42
CA LEU A 255 0.09 13.39 -4.50
C LEU A 255 0.94 13.30 -3.24
N ILE A 256 1.20 12.08 -2.81
CA ILE A 256 2.09 11.74 -1.71
C ILE A 256 3.03 10.61 -2.09
N TYR A 257 4.17 10.53 -1.42
CA TYR A 257 5.12 9.46 -1.65
C TYR A 257 4.65 8.14 -1.05
N GLY A 258 4.64 7.12 -1.88
CA GLY A 258 4.50 5.71 -1.50
C GLY A 258 5.51 4.88 -2.28
N SER A 259 5.93 3.76 -1.70
CA SER A 259 6.91 2.87 -2.32
C SER A 259 6.31 1.61 -2.92
N ASP A 260 5.31 1.03 -2.27
CA ASP A 260 4.80 -0.32 -2.52
C ASP A 260 5.90 -1.39 -2.34
N TRP A 261 6.79 -1.14 -1.35
CA TRP A 261 7.82 -2.12 -1.02
C TRP A 261 7.19 -3.49 -0.70
N PRO A 262 7.73 -4.59 -1.19
CA PRO A 262 9.07 -4.75 -1.77
C PRO A 262 9.14 -4.66 -3.30
N LEU A 263 8.12 -4.15 -4.00
CA LEU A 263 8.00 -4.21 -5.46
C LEU A 263 8.89 -3.19 -6.21
N GLN A 264 9.97 -2.70 -5.58
CA GLN A 264 10.91 -1.71 -6.13
C GLN A 264 12.23 -2.31 -6.62
N PHE A 265 12.26 -3.61 -6.91
CA PHE A 265 13.45 -4.33 -7.30
C PHE A 265 13.52 -4.62 -8.82
N PHE A 266 14.73 -4.88 -9.32
CA PHE A 266 14.90 -5.39 -10.68
C PHE A 266 14.40 -6.85 -10.76
N PRO A 267 13.60 -7.25 -11.80
CA PRO A 267 13.35 -6.49 -13.03
C PRO A 267 12.10 -5.62 -13.05
N LEU A 268 11.38 -5.42 -11.95
CA LEU A 268 10.17 -4.61 -11.95
C LEU A 268 10.47 -3.12 -12.13
N VAL A 269 11.51 -2.62 -11.46
CA VAL A 269 11.93 -1.21 -11.52
C VAL A 269 13.39 -1.13 -11.94
N SER A 270 13.66 -0.25 -12.89
CA SER A 270 15.03 0.11 -13.28
C SER A 270 15.07 1.52 -13.86
N PRO A 271 16.06 2.36 -13.48
CA PRO A 271 16.26 3.66 -14.12
C PRO A 271 16.45 3.57 -15.63
N PHE A 272 17.01 2.45 -16.13
CA PHE A 272 17.24 2.24 -17.56
C PHE A 272 15.96 2.05 -18.39
N TYR A 273 14.82 1.78 -17.75
CA TYR A 273 13.52 1.74 -18.45
C TYR A 273 13.02 3.14 -18.84
N HIS A 274 13.61 4.19 -18.26
CA HIS A 274 13.21 5.58 -18.43
C HIS A 274 14.18 6.40 -19.29
N LEU A 275 14.98 5.77 -20.16
CA LEU A 275 15.96 6.45 -21.03
C LEU A 275 15.33 7.44 -22.02
N GLY A 276 14.00 7.45 -22.19
CA GLY A 276 13.28 8.52 -22.90
C GLY A 276 13.23 9.84 -22.12
N HIS A 277 13.46 9.80 -20.81
CA HIS A 277 13.41 10.94 -19.89
C HIS A 277 14.75 11.17 -19.16
N LEU A 278 15.57 10.11 -19.02
CA LEU A 278 16.86 10.14 -18.35
C LEU A 278 17.99 9.93 -19.37
N SER A 279 19.12 10.60 -19.16
CA SER A 279 20.38 10.24 -19.84
C SER A 279 20.93 8.92 -19.27
N LEU A 280 21.80 8.25 -20.05
CA LEU A 280 22.51 7.05 -19.59
C LEU A 280 23.32 7.30 -18.31
N SER A 281 23.93 8.50 -18.18
CA SER A 281 24.68 8.89 -16.99
C SER A 281 23.79 8.96 -15.76
N GLN A 282 22.63 9.65 -15.87
CA GLN A 282 21.66 9.74 -14.78
C GLN A 282 21.12 8.36 -14.38
N ALA A 283 20.75 7.53 -15.36
CA ALA A 283 20.26 6.18 -15.08
C ALA A 283 21.31 5.31 -14.36
N SER A 284 22.58 5.42 -14.77
CA SER A 284 23.71 4.71 -14.15
C SER A 284 23.95 5.21 -12.72
N GLU A 285 23.95 6.53 -12.50
CA GLU A 285 24.14 7.15 -11.19
C GLU A 285 23.03 6.73 -10.22
N ILE A 286 21.76 6.84 -10.61
CA ILE A 286 20.63 6.41 -9.80
C ILE A 286 20.72 4.89 -9.50
N SER A 287 21.09 4.08 -10.51
CA SER A 287 21.22 2.63 -10.33
C SER A 287 22.32 2.23 -9.36
N SER A 288 23.34 3.09 -9.16
CA SER A 288 24.45 2.86 -8.23
C SER A 288 24.12 3.19 -6.76
N ILE A 289 22.94 3.75 -6.48
CA ILE A 289 22.50 4.03 -5.11
C ILE A 289 22.13 2.69 -4.45
N ASP A 290 22.82 2.34 -3.37
CA ASP A 290 22.62 1.06 -2.69
C ASP A 290 21.28 0.98 -1.96
N ASN A 291 20.95 2.00 -1.17
CA ASN A 291 19.68 2.02 -0.44
C ASN A 291 18.49 2.14 -1.41
N GLN A 292 17.58 1.18 -1.34
CA GLN A 292 16.48 1.09 -2.32
C GLN A 292 15.44 2.22 -2.20
N TRP A 293 15.25 2.81 -1.01
CA TRP A 293 14.39 3.98 -0.83
C TRP A 293 15.03 5.24 -1.41
N ASP A 294 16.32 5.46 -1.14
CA ASP A 294 17.04 6.59 -1.71
C ASP A 294 17.08 6.50 -3.24
N ARG A 295 17.25 5.29 -3.78
CA ARG A 295 17.20 5.03 -5.22
C ARG A 295 15.82 5.30 -5.82
N ASP A 296 14.73 4.86 -5.17
CA ASP A 296 13.35 5.10 -5.63
C ASP A 296 13.00 6.60 -5.61
N VAL A 297 13.37 7.31 -4.54
CA VAL A 297 13.20 8.77 -4.46
C VAL A 297 14.01 9.48 -5.54
N ALA A 298 15.27 9.09 -5.73
CA ALA A 298 16.13 9.69 -6.76
C ALA A 298 15.57 9.47 -8.18
N LEU A 299 15.05 8.26 -8.46
CA LEU A 299 14.42 7.96 -9.74
C LEU A 299 13.17 8.83 -9.97
N LYS A 300 12.26 8.87 -8.99
CA LYS A 300 11.03 9.65 -9.08
C LYS A 300 11.31 11.16 -9.21
N ALA A 301 12.26 11.69 -8.43
CA ALA A 301 12.69 13.09 -8.54
C ALA A 301 13.27 13.40 -9.93
N ALA A 302 14.13 12.53 -10.46
CA ALA A 302 14.69 12.68 -11.80
C ALA A 302 13.64 12.58 -12.92
N LEU A 303 12.50 11.94 -12.65
CA LEU A 303 11.34 11.88 -13.54
C LEU A 303 10.35 13.06 -13.34
N GLY A 304 10.71 14.05 -12.52
CA GLY A 304 9.97 15.30 -12.37
C GLY A 304 8.98 15.34 -11.20
N VAL A 305 9.04 14.39 -10.25
CA VAL A 305 8.21 14.47 -9.04
C VAL A 305 8.69 15.64 -8.17
N PRO A 306 7.80 16.59 -7.81
CA PRO A 306 8.14 17.72 -6.94
C PRO A 306 8.52 17.28 -5.52
N ASP A 307 9.40 18.03 -4.85
CA ASP A 307 9.89 17.72 -3.51
C ASP A 307 8.75 17.64 -2.47
N GLU A 308 7.72 18.46 -2.60
CA GLU A 308 6.55 18.49 -1.72
C GLU A 308 5.79 17.15 -1.68
N VAL A 309 5.85 16.36 -2.76
CA VAL A 309 5.22 15.03 -2.81
C VAL A 309 5.90 14.07 -1.84
N PHE A 310 7.22 14.19 -1.67
CA PHE A 310 7.97 13.34 -0.72
C PHE A 310 7.73 13.73 0.74
N GLU A 311 7.35 14.98 1.01
CA GLU A 311 7.16 15.52 2.37
C GLU A 311 5.70 15.45 2.85
N ARG A 312 4.72 15.47 1.94
CA ARG A 312 3.28 15.60 2.26
C ARG A 312 2.67 14.38 2.97
N SER A 313 3.34 13.22 3.00
CA SER A 313 2.77 12.01 3.61
C SER A 313 2.38 12.21 5.08
N GLY A 314 3.16 13.00 5.84
CA GLY A 314 2.84 13.32 7.24
C GLY A 314 1.52 14.09 7.39
N GLU A 315 1.28 15.08 6.53
CA GLU A 315 0.02 15.84 6.49
C GLU A 315 -1.17 14.96 6.13
N ALA A 316 -1.04 14.14 5.09
CA ALA A 316 -2.08 13.23 4.65
C ALA A 316 -2.50 12.24 5.75
N LEU A 317 -1.57 11.82 6.60
CA LEU A 317 -1.82 10.94 7.74
C LEU A 317 -2.22 11.66 9.03
N GLY A 318 -2.20 13.01 9.05
CA GLY A 318 -2.45 13.79 10.27
C GLY A 318 -1.32 13.65 11.31
N LEU A 319 -0.13 13.28 10.88
CA LEU A 319 1.08 13.24 11.71
C LEU A 319 1.75 14.63 11.64
N ARG A 320 2.14 15.14 12.81
CA ARG A 320 2.85 16.42 12.92
C ARG A 320 4.36 16.20 13.04
#